data_06e34f6b490382c759932a0a411fb3e2
#
_entry.id   06e34f6b490382c759932a0a411fb3e2
#
_cell.length_a   1.000
_cell.length_b   1.000
_cell.length_c   1.000
_cell.angle_alpha   90.00
_cell.angle_beta   90.00
_cell.angle_gamma   90.00
#
_symmetry.space_group_name_H-M   'P 1'
#
loop_
_entity.id
_entity.type
_entity.pdbx_description
1 polymer ?
#
loop_
_entity_poly.entity_id
_entity_poly.type
_entity_poly.pdbx_seq_one_letter_code
_entity_poly.pdbx_strand_id
1 'polypeptide(L)'
;VEVMKEESEPEPEPEPEPEPEPEPEPKPVVTEKEVKKKEELERVKARSESIDFTVIGVATQSTLANEVKGGASEVELADASEFENGGTATITDADGSETFTWKGKQGNQLTGVAGITRSFVAASIVASKDDLQVIKGIGPFIEEKLNALGIYTYRQLANMTPELEDQVNEAIEFFPGRVKRDQWVAQAKILIGEDAELDEKALKKAEELDRVAEKAEGIDFGILGVASASDRDNLQEIKGIGPFIEEKLNALGIFKFSQIAKMTSEIEEEVNVAIEFFPGRVKRDEWVKQATELAK
;
A
#
# COMPACT_ATOMS: atom_id res chain seq x y z
N VAL A 1 -32.97 -30.42 -89.34
CA VAL A 1 -33.63 -29.96 -88.10
C VAL A 1 -32.56 -29.98 -87.00
N GLU A 2 -32.00 -28.78 -86.76
CA GLU A 2 -30.97 -28.53 -85.74
C GLU A 2 -31.69 -28.30 -84.41
N VAL A 3 -31.34 -29.10 -83.35
CA VAL A 3 -31.84 -28.94 -82.03
C VAL A 3 -30.86 -28.01 -81.29
N MET A 4 -31.33 -26.81 -81.01
CA MET A 4 -30.61 -25.87 -80.11
C MET A 4 -30.60 -26.43 -78.68
N LYS A 5 -29.40 -26.60 -78.12
CA LYS A 5 -29.21 -26.86 -76.65
C LYS A 5 -29.37 -25.53 -75.92
N GLU A 6 -30.33 -25.49 -75.06
CA GLU A 6 -30.50 -24.46 -74.06
C GLU A 6 -29.38 -24.62 -73.04
N GLU A 7 -28.49 -23.60 -72.90
CA GLU A 7 -27.48 -23.48 -71.84
C GLU A 7 -28.19 -22.97 -70.59
N SER A 8 -28.22 -23.79 -69.52
CA SER A 8 -28.71 -23.36 -68.23
C SER A 8 -27.76 -22.41 -67.57
N GLU A 9 -28.23 -21.23 -67.13
CA GLU A 9 -27.49 -20.30 -66.30
C GLU A 9 -27.04 -20.97 -64.98
N PRO A 10 -25.80 -20.67 -64.50
CA PRO A 10 -25.33 -21.19 -63.23
C PRO A 10 -26.13 -20.57 -62.06
N GLU A 11 -26.55 -21.43 -61.11
CA GLU A 11 -27.15 -20.99 -59.84
C GLU A 11 -26.20 -20.05 -59.12
N PRO A 12 -26.70 -18.96 -58.44
CA PRO A 12 -25.87 -18.06 -57.65
C PRO A 12 -25.28 -18.82 -56.47
N GLU A 13 -23.96 -18.58 -56.22
CA GLU A 13 -23.25 -19.09 -55.06
C GLU A 13 -23.93 -18.57 -53.78
N PRO A 14 -24.10 -19.43 -52.75
CA PRO A 14 -24.66 -18.99 -51.45
C PRO A 14 -23.80 -17.88 -50.82
N GLU A 15 -24.46 -16.83 -50.34
CA GLU A 15 -23.80 -15.76 -49.58
C GLU A 15 -23.09 -16.38 -48.34
N PRO A 16 -21.87 -15.92 -48.03
CA PRO A 16 -21.16 -16.39 -46.83
C PRO A 16 -21.97 -16.08 -45.59
N GLU A 17 -22.11 -17.09 -44.69
CA GLU A 17 -22.71 -16.91 -43.37
C GLU A 17 -21.95 -15.82 -42.62
N PRO A 18 -22.64 -14.90 -41.91
CA PRO A 18 -21.99 -13.88 -41.09
C PRO A 18 -21.07 -14.51 -40.06
N GLU A 19 -19.84 -14.02 -39.95
CA GLU A 19 -18.90 -14.43 -38.92
C GLU A 19 -19.56 -14.22 -37.53
N PRO A 20 -19.41 -15.18 -36.61
CA PRO A 20 -19.96 -15.02 -35.27
C PRO A 20 -19.37 -13.78 -34.59
N GLU A 21 -20.23 -12.97 -34.01
CA GLU A 21 -19.80 -11.81 -33.21
C GLU A 21 -18.81 -12.28 -32.12
N PRO A 22 -17.70 -11.54 -31.89
CA PRO A 22 -16.75 -11.91 -30.86
C PRO A 22 -17.46 -11.95 -29.51
N GLU A 23 -17.30 -13.08 -28.80
CA GLU A 23 -17.81 -13.22 -27.43
C GLU A 23 -17.27 -12.06 -26.56
N PRO A 24 -18.13 -11.42 -25.74
CA PRO A 24 -17.70 -10.33 -24.87
C PRO A 24 -16.58 -10.83 -23.96
N GLU A 25 -15.46 -10.09 -23.95
CA GLU A 25 -14.34 -10.40 -23.05
C GLU A 25 -14.82 -10.57 -21.61
N PRO A 26 -14.38 -11.63 -20.89
CA PRO A 26 -14.80 -11.85 -19.52
C PRO A 26 -14.39 -10.63 -18.67
N LYS A 27 -15.37 -10.01 -18.02
CA LYS A 27 -15.12 -8.93 -17.06
C LYS A 27 -14.11 -9.44 -16.03
N PRO A 28 -13.09 -8.61 -15.65
CA PRO A 28 -12.10 -9.03 -14.67
C PRO A 28 -12.80 -9.46 -13.38
N VAL A 29 -12.54 -10.68 -12.96
CA VAL A 29 -13.06 -11.23 -11.69
C VAL A 29 -12.31 -10.55 -10.57
N VAL A 30 -12.94 -9.57 -9.91
CA VAL A 30 -12.39 -8.91 -8.74
C VAL A 30 -12.28 -9.94 -7.62
N THR A 31 -11.08 -10.18 -7.13
CA THR A 31 -10.83 -11.14 -6.06
C THR A 31 -11.33 -10.60 -4.70
N GLU A 32 -11.69 -11.50 -3.78
CA GLU A 32 -12.09 -11.11 -2.42
C GLU A 32 -10.99 -10.27 -1.71
N LYS A 33 -9.73 -10.54 -2.00
CA LYS A 33 -8.57 -9.80 -1.48
C LYS A 33 -8.55 -8.34 -2.00
N GLU A 34 -8.87 -8.13 -3.27
CA GLU A 34 -8.95 -6.78 -3.86
C GLU A 34 -10.13 -5.97 -3.31
N VAL A 35 -11.27 -6.63 -3.06
CA VAL A 35 -12.42 -5.97 -2.43
C VAL A 35 -12.06 -5.52 -1.02
N LYS A 36 -11.49 -6.39 -0.19
CA LYS A 36 -11.05 -6.05 1.17
C LYS A 36 -10.02 -4.93 1.20
N LYS A 37 -9.04 -4.97 0.28
CA LYS A 37 -8.03 -3.92 0.13
C LYS A 37 -8.67 -2.56 -0.19
N LYS A 38 -9.64 -2.53 -1.10
CA LYS A 38 -10.35 -1.30 -1.46
C LYS A 38 -11.16 -0.74 -0.30
N GLU A 39 -11.89 -1.59 0.42
CA GLU A 39 -12.65 -1.18 1.61
C GLU A 39 -11.73 -0.61 2.70
N GLU A 40 -10.54 -1.18 2.87
CA GLU A 40 -9.56 -0.68 3.82
C GLU A 40 -9.03 0.71 3.43
N LEU A 41 -8.71 0.93 2.16
CA LEU A 41 -8.28 2.24 1.66
C LEU A 41 -9.38 3.30 1.78
N GLU A 42 -10.64 2.96 1.56
CA GLU A 42 -11.76 3.90 1.76
C GLU A 42 -11.91 4.26 3.24
N ARG A 43 -11.74 3.31 4.18
CA ARG A 43 -11.73 3.61 5.62
C ARG A 43 -10.59 4.55 6.00
N VAL A 44 -9.38 4.28 5.49
CA VAL A 44 -8.20 5.13 5.70
C VAL A 44 -8.48 6.55 5.20
N LYS A 45 -8.99 6.67 3.98
CA LYS A 45 -9.36 7.96 3.38
C LYS A 45 -10.39 8.73 4.22
N ALA A 46 -11.42 8.06 4.71
CA ALA A 46 -12.44 8.70 5.56
C ALA A 46 -11.83 9.27 6.86
N ARG A 47 -10.79 8.64 7.41
CA ARG A 47 -10.09 9.15 8.60
C ARG A 47 -9.25 10.39 8.33
N SER A 48 -8.81 10.63 7.09
CA SER A 48 -8.05 11.84 6.76
C SER A 48 -8.81 13.13 7.07
N GLU A 49 -10.15 13.11 7.01
CA GLU A 49 -11.00 14.27 7.31
C GLU A 49 -10.92 14.73 8.79
N SER A 50 -10.50 13.82 9.69
CA SER A 50 -10.36 14.11 11.13
C SER A 50 -8.95 14.55 11.54
N ILE A 51 -7.98 14.52 10.61
CA ILE A 51 -6.57 14.82 10.87
C ILE A 51 -6.20 16.17 10.27
N ASP A 52 -5.57 17.03 11.07
CA ASP A 52 -5.05 18.31 10.59
C ASP A 52 -3.69 18.15 9.92
N PHE A 53 -3.68 18.06 8.60
CA PHE A 53 -2.46 17.97 7.79
C PHE A 53 -1.83 19.32 7.43
N THR A 54 -2.34 20.44 7.93
CA THR A 54 -1.83 21.78 7.58
C THR A 54 -0.35 21.95 7.91
N VAL A 55 0.14 21.30 8.97
CA VAL A 55 1.55 21.34 9.42
C VAL A 55 2.51 20.73 8.40
N ILE A 56 2.10 19.64 7.73
CA ILE A 56 2.98 18.95 6.76
C ILE A 56 2.93 19.57 5.36
N GLY A 57 1.98 20.48 5.13
CA GLY A 57 1.75 21.09 3.83
C GLY A 57 1.09 20.15 2.82
N VAL A 58 0.92 20.64 1.62
CA VAL A 58 0.40 19.88 0.48
C VAL A 58 1.57 19.50 -0.45
N ALA A 59 1.44 18.39 -1.17
CA ALA A 59 2.35 18.10 -2.26
C ALA A 59 2.34 19.25 -3.28
N THR A 60 3.50 19.55 -3.89
CA THR A 60 3.58 20.57 -4.95
C THR A 60 2.59 20.23 -6.06
N GLN A 61 1.73 21.17 -6.39
CA GLN A 61 0.66 20.98 -7.38
C GLN A 61 0.66 22.09 -8.42
N SER A 62 0.27 21.73 -9.61
CA SER A 62 -0.05 22.62 -10.71
C SER A 62 -1.15 22.01 -11.57
N THR A 63 -1.48 22.65 -12.68
CA THR A 63 -2.39 22.09 -13.68
C THR A 63 -1.70 22.04 -15.05
N LEU A 64 -2.17 21.18 -15.94
CA LEU A 64 -1.74 21.19 -17.33
C LEU A 64 -2.12 22.52 -17.98
N ALA A 65 -1.14 23.16 -18.64
CA ALA A 65 -1.40 24.35 -19.47
C ALA A 65 -2.18 23.99 -20.75
N ASN A 66 -1.91 22.80 -21.30
CA ASN A 66 -2.48 22.31 -22.55
C ASN A 66 -2.88 20.82 -22.40
N GLU A 67 -3.63 20.32 -23.41
CA GLU A 67 -3.87 18.87 -23.54
C GLU A 67 -2.53 18.13 -23.71
N VAL A 68 -2.39 17.00 -23.04
CA VAL A 68 -1.26 16.08 -23.15
C VAL A 68 -1.75 14.74 -23.70
N LYS A 69 -1.05 14.21 -24.71
CA LYS A 69 -1.36 12.90 -25.32
C LYS A 69 -0.53 11.80 -24.72
N GLY A 70 -1.05 10.57 -24.76
CA GLY A 70 -0.29 9.37 -24.41
C GLY A 70 1.02 9.29 -25.19
N GLY A 71 2.11 8.93 -24.49
CA GLY A 71 3.47 8.88 -25.05
C GLY A 71 4.17 10.23 -25.14
N ALA A 72 3.61 11.31 -24.60
CA ALA A 72 4.25 12.62 -24.58
C ALA A 72 5.63 12.56 -23.87
N SER A 73 6.63 13.21 -24.47
CA SER A 73 7.97 13.38 -23.90
C SER A 73 8.16 14.71 -23.15
N GLU A 74 7.17 15.57 -23.22
CA GLU A 74 7.14 16.90 -22.59
C GLU A 74 5.74 17.20 -22.06
N VAL A 75 5.68 17.93 -20.96
CA VAL A 75 4.42 18.38 -20.32
C VAL A 75 4.57 19.83 -19.91
N GLU A 76 3.67 20.70 -20.35
CA GLU A 76 3.63 22.10 -19.96
C GLU A 76 2.63 22.30 -18.82
N LEU A 77 3.11 22.87 -17.71
CA LEU A 77 2.31 23.21 -16.55
C LEU A 77 1.91 24.69 -16.57
N ALA A 78 0.83 25.04 -15.94
CA ALA A 78 0.43 26.43 -15.73
C ALA A 78 1.48 27.18 -14.88
N ASP A 79 2.05 26.50 -13.89
CA ASP A 79 3.18 26.96 -13.07
C ASP A 79 4.01 25.75 -12.63
N ALA A 80 5.29 25.73 -12.98
CA ALA A 80 6.24 24.71 -12.57
C ALA A 80 7.32 25.26 -11.64
N SER A 81 7.17 26.46 -11.06
CA SER A 81 8.20 27.11 -10.22
C SER A 81 8.67 26.22 -9.09
N GLU A 82 7.75 25.57 -8.40
CA GLU A 82 7.99 24.72 -7.24
C GLU A 82 8.37 23.25 -7.59
N PHE A 83 8.28 22.86 -8.87
CA PHE A 83 8.70 21.53 -9.30
C PHE A 83 10.22 21.46 -9.43
N GLU A 84 10.80 20.37 -8.96
CA GLU A 84 12.23 20.07 -9.08
C GLU A 84 12.67 19.88 -10.54
N ASN A 85 13.98 19.86 -10.78
CA ASN A 85 14.55 19.66 -12.13
C ASN A 85 14.57 18.18 -12.57
N GLY A 86 13.68 17.38 -12.05
CA GLY A 86 13.44 15.96 -12.29
C GLY A 86 12.62 15.38 -11.15
N GLY A 87 11.84 14.34 -11.40
CA GLY A 87 11.03 13.74 -10.36
C GLY A 87 9.90 12.85 -10.86
N THR A 88 8.96 12.60 -9.98
CA THR A 88 7.73 11.84 -10.24
C THR A 88 6.52 12.67 -9.85
N ALA A 89 5.47 12.61 -10.63
CA ALA A 89 4.19 13.25 -10.34
C ALA A 89 3.02 12.36 -10.77
N THR A 90 1.87 12.63 -10.19
CA THR A 90 0.59 12.07 -10.64
C THR A 90 -0.17 13.13 -11.42
N ILE A 91 -0.69 12.77 -12.58
CA ILE A 91 -1.63 13.58 -13.37
C ILE A 91 -3.03 12.99 -13.21
N THR A 92 -4.01 13.85 -12.92
CA THR A 92 -5.38 13.43 -12.57
C THR A 92 -6.42 14.28 -13.30
N ASP A 93 -7.43 13.63 -13.87
CA ASP A 93 -8.63 14.22 -14.40
C ASP A 93 -9.89 13.45 -13.97
N ALA A 94 -11.05 13.70 -14.59
CA ALA A 94 -12.30 13.03 -14.28
C ALA A 94 -12.29 11.51 -14.58
N ASP A 95 -11.45 11.07 -15.52
CA ASP A 95 -11.37 9.68 -15.98
C ASP A 95 -10.34 8.85 -15.20
N GLY A 96 -9.58 9.49 -14.29
CA GLY A 96 -8.62 8.80 -13.42
C GLY A 96 -7.25 9.47 -13.35
N SER A 97 -6.26 8.72 -12.89
CA SER A 97 -4.90 9.21 -12.64
C SER A 97 -3.85 8.32 -13.27
N GLU A 98 -2.74 8.92 -13.71
CA GLU A 98 -1.51 8.22 -14.09
C GLU A 98 -0.31 8.83 -13.38
N THR A 99 0.68 8.00 -13.08
CA THR A 99 1.97 8.44 -12.55
C THR A 99 2.97 8.54 -13.69
N PHE A 100 3.71 9.64 -13.74
CA PHE A 100 4.75 9.88 -14.74
C PHE A 100 6.02 10.42 -14.10
N THR A 101 7.13 10.29 -14.80
CA THR A 101 8.43 10.84 -14.41
C THR A 101 8.89 11.88 -15.42
N TRP A 102 9.77 12.80 -14.99
CA TRP A 102 10.47 13.73 -15.88
C TRP A 102 11.94 13.84 -15.48
N LYS A 103 12.79 14.27 -16.42
CA LYS A 103 14.25 14.32 -16.24
C LYS A 103 14.82 15.75 -16.24
N GLY A 104 14.03 16.75 -16.58
CA GLY A 104 14.45 18.13 -16.62
C GLY A 104 13.28 19.11 -16.65
N LYS A 105 13.55 20.38 -16.39
CA LYS A 105 12.57 21.48 -16.43
C LYS A 105 13.14 22.69 -17.15
N GLN A 106 12.35 23.29 -18.02
CA GLN A 106 12.66 24.55 -18.72
C GLN A 106 11.48 25.51 -18.58
N GLY A 107 11.59 26.48 -17.68
CA GLY A 107 10.44 27.32 -17.32
C GLY A 107 9.30 26.48 -16.77
N ASN A 108 8.13 26.53 -17.42
CA ASN A 108 6.97 25.75 -17.05
C ASN A 108 6.86 24.37 -17.75
N GLN A 109 7.86 24.03 -18.57
CA GLN A 109 7.88 22.79 -19.32
C GLN A 109 8.72 21.72 -18.59
N LEU A 110 8.12 20.57 -18.29
CA LEU A 110 8.79 19.37 -17.84
C LEU A 110 9.25 18.57 -19.06
N THR A 111 10.51 18.13 -19.09
CA THR A 111 11.14 17.48 -20.24
C THR A 111 11.65 16.08 -19.91
N GLY A 112 11.76 15.23 -20.94
CA GLY A 112 12.13 13.82 -20.73
C GLY A 112 11.07 13.04 -19.96
N VAL A 113 9.80 13.37 -20.22
CA VAL A 113 8.63 12.76 -19.59
C VAL A 113 8.46 11.33 -20.06
N ALA A 114 8.06 10.44 -19.15
CA ALA A 114 7.72 9.05 -19.39
C ALA A 114 6.64 8.55 -18.42
N GLY A 115 5.77 7.65 -18.88
CA GLY A 115 4.74 7.03 -18.04
C GLY A 115 3.31 7.50 -18.32
N ILE A 116 3.10 8.51 -19.21
CA ILE A 116 1.77 8.92 -19.64
C ILE A 116 1.33 8.01 -20.78
N THR A 117 0.25 7.24 -20.59
CA THR A 117 -0.23 6.25 -21.58
C THR A 117 -1.51 6.66 -22.28
N ARG A 118 -2.33 7.53 -21.66
CA ARG A 118 -3.54 8.10 -22.25
C ARG A 118 -3.47 9.62 -22.38
N SER A 119 -4.47 10.22 -23.01
CA SER A 119 -4.57 11.68 -23.08
C SER A 119 -5.20 12.26 -21.82
N PHE A 120 -4.75 13.48 -21.46
CA PHE A 120 -5.29 14.28 -20.38
C PHE A 120 -5.64 15.68 -20.90
N VAL A 121 -6.78 16.20 -20.49
CA VAL A 121 -7.25 17.53 -20.90
C VAL A 121 -6.47 18.64 -20.21
N ALA A 122 -6.49 19.84 -20.80
CA ALA A 122 -5.98 21.04 -20.12
C ALA A 122 -6.66 21.22 -18.75
N ALA A 123 -5.94 21.81 -17.80
CA ALA A 123 -6.34 21.99 -16.42
C ALA A 123 -6.43 20.69 -15.59
N SER A 124 -6.04 19.50 -16.12
CA SER A 124 -5.83 18.31 -15.30
C SER A 124 -4.81 18.60 -14.19
N ILE A 125 -5.05 18.08 -12.98
CA ILE A 125 -4.18 18.33 -11.82
C ILE A 125 -2.90 17.53 -11.94
N VAL A 126 -1.75 18.18 -11.74
CA VAL A 126 -0.43 17.55 -11.64
C VAL A 126 0.11 17.78 -10.24
N ALA A 127 0.36 16.70 -9.50
CA ALA A 127 0.88 16.75 -8.13
C ALA A 127 2.20 15.98 -8.01
N SER A 128 3.21 16.58 -7.39
CA SER A 128 4.48 15.88 -7.13
C SER A 128 4.25 14.67 -6.23
N LYS A 129 5.02 13.60 -6.51
CA LYS A 129 4.98 12.36 -5.75
C LYS A 129 6.39 11.78 -5.63
N ASP A 130 6.79 11.41 -4.42
CA ASP A 130 8.01 10.66 -4.18
C ASP A 130 7.72 9.16 -4.07
N ASP A 131 8.75 8.34 -4.28
CA ASP A 131 8.71 6.89 -3.99
C ASP A 131 8.89 6.67 -2.50
N LEU A 132 7.78 6.64 -1.75
CA LEU A 132 7.83 6.48 -0.30
C LEU A 132 8.39 5.12 0.13
N GLN A 133 8.47 4.13 -0.76
CA GLN A 133 9.01 2.80 -0.46
C GLN A 133 10.53 2.81 -0.25
N VAL A 134 11.23 3.90 -0.59
CA VAL A 134 12.64 4.12 -0.23
C VAL A 134 12.83 4.22 1.29
N ILE A 135 11.80 4.66 2.02
CA ILE A 135 11.80 4.71 3.49
C ILE A 135 11.58 3.28 4.03
N LYS A 136 12.53 2.80 4.83
CA LYS A 136 12.41 1.50 5.49
C LYS A 136 11.14 1.44 6.34
N GLY A 137 10.38 0.36 6.18
CA GLY A 137 9.10 0.17 6.85
C GLY A 137 7.89 0.64 6.03
N ILE A 138 8.08 1.27 4.87
CA ILE A 138 7.02 1.61 3.93
C ILE A 138 7.07 0.66 2.75
N GLY A 139 6.18 -0.33 2.73
CA GLY A 139 5.95 -1.19 1.56
C GLY A 139 4.82 -0.64 0.67
N PRO A 140 4.55 -1.31 -0.48
CA PRO A 140 3.56 -0.85 -1.47
C PRO A 140 2.20 -0.53 -0.87
N PHE A 141 1.68 -1.37 0.02
CA PHE A 141 0.36 -1.16 0.61
C PHE A 141 0.33 -0.04 1.66
N ILE A 142 1.43 0.17 2.39
CA ILE A 142 1.55 1.32 3.30
C ILE A 142 1.63 2.62 2.51
N GLU A 143 2.37 2.65 1.41
CA GLU A 143 2.41 3.81 0.51
C GLU A 143 1.01 4.14 -0.03
N GLU A 144 0.23 3.15 -0.47
CA GLU A 144 -1.16 3.37 -0.90
C GLU A 144 -2.03 3.98 0.22
N LYS A 145 -1.87 3.54 1.47
CA LYS A 145 -2.58 4.10 2.62
C LYS A 145 -2.15 5.54 2.91
N LEU A 146 -0.84 5.84 2.86
CA LEU A 146 -0.33 7.20 3.00
C LEU A 146 -0.86 8.11 1.91
N ASN A 147 -0.88 7.64 0.66
CA ASN A 147 -1.47 8.36 -0.46
C ASN A 147 -2.98 8.59 -0.27
N ALA A 148 -3.71 7.63 0.29
CA ALA A 148 -5.14 7.80 0.63
C ALA A 148 -5.36 8.86 1.73
N LEU A 149 -4.37 9.12 2.60
CA LEU A 149 -4.36 10.22 3.55
C LEU A 149 -3.91 11.57 2.95
N GLY A 150 -3.47 11.60 1.68
CA GLY A 150 -2.94 12.80 1.04
C GLY A 150 -1.44 13.04 1.28
N ILE A 151 -0.72 12.02 1.74
CA ILE A 151 0.73 12.07 1.98
C ILE A 151 1.42 11.40 0.80
N TYR A 152 2.13 12.21 -0.02
CA TYR A 152 2.74 11.78 -1.27
C TYR A 152 4.24 12.03 -1.33
N THR A 153 4.81 12.84 -0.39
CA THR A 153 6.19 13.32 -0.51
C THR A 153 6.99 13.11 0.77
N TYR A 154 8.33 12.98 0.60
CA TYR A 154 9.26 12.96 1.74
C TYR A 154 9.14 14.21 2.60
N ARG A 155 8.92 15.39 1.98
CA ARG A 155 8.76 16.65 2.71
C ARG A 155 7.55 16.62 3.64
N GLN A 156 6.44 16.04 3.20
CA GLN A 156 5.27 15.86 4.06
C GLN A 156 5.58 14.95 5.25
N LEU A 157 6.27 13.82 5.01
CA LEU A 157 6.68 12.92 6.09
C LEU A 157 7.69 13.60 7.04
N ALA A 158 8.67 14.33 6.51
CA ALA A 158 9.68 15.04 7.29
C ALA A 158 9.10 16.12 8.23
N ASN A 159 7.98 16.71 7.84
CA ASN A 159 7.29 17.76 8.60
C ASN A 159 6.30 17.23 9.65
N MET A 160 6.12 15.92 9.79
CA MET A 160 5.21 15.38 10.81
C MET A 160 5.69 15.73 12.23
N THR A 161 4.75 16.14 13.07
CA THR A 161 4.96 16.25 14.51
C THR A 161 4.78 14.89 15.17
N PRO A 162 5.29 14.68 16.41
CA PRO A 162 5.08 13.42 17.14
C PRO A 162 3.61 13.04 17.31
N GLU A 163 2.72 14.04 17.45
CA GLU A 163 1.27 13.83 17.56
C GLU A 163 0.69 13.38 16.22
N LEU A 164 1.15 13.97 15.12
CA LEU A 164 0.70 13.59 13.78
C LEU A 164 1.20 12.20 13.37
N GLU A 165 2.42 11.81 13.79
CA GLU A 165 2.92 10.44 13.62
C GLU A 165 1.98 9.41 14.26
N ASP A 166 1.47 9.70 15.48
CA ASP A 166 0.52 8.82 16.17
C ASP A 166 -0.84 8.77 15.43
N GLN A 167 -1.36 9.91 14.98
CA GLN A 167 -2.62 9.98 14.22
C GLN A 167 -2.52 9.26 12.88
N VAL A 168 -1.42 9.44 12.15
CA VAL A 168 -1.16 8.73 10.88
C VAL A 168 -1.05 7.23 11.13
N ASN A 169 -0.33 6.82 12.18
CA ASN A 169 -0.20 5.41 12.54
C ASN A 169 -1.55 4.75 12.83
N GLU A 170 -2.44 5.44 13.55
CA GLU A 170 -3.80 4.97 13.81
C GLU A 170 -4.64 4.94 12.52
N ALA A 171 -4.54 5.99 11.69
CA ALA A 171 -5.34 6.11 10.47
C ALA A 171 -5.03 5.02 9.45
N ILE A 172 -3.76 4.64 9.28
CA ILE A 172 -3.36 3.57 8.35
C ILE A 172 -3.68 2.16 8.87
N GLU A 173 -4.31 2.03 10.03
CA GLU A 173 -4.70 0.73 10.63
C GLU A 173 -3.52 -0.26 10.71
N PHE A 174 -2.37 0.23 11.13
CA PHE A 174 -1.18 -0.60 11.25
C PHE A 174 -0.72 -0.74 12.70
N PHE A 175 0.30 -1.59 12.95
CA PHE A 175 0.80 -1.83 14.30
C PHE A 175 1.07 -0.52 15.04
N PRO A 176 0.63 -0.38 16.31
CA PRO A 176 0.83 0.84 17.09
C PRO A 176 2.29 1.27 17.15
N GLY A 177 2.53 2.56 16.89
CA GLY A 177 3.84 3.17 16.99
C GLY A 177 4.81 2.87 15.83
N ARG A 178 4.36 2.27 14.72
CA ARG A 178 5.23 1.91 13.59
C ARG A 178 5.92 3.12 12.96
N VAL A 179 5.21 4.22 12.76
CA VAL A 179 5.76 5.46 12.17
C VAL A 179 6.99 5.93 12.95
N LYS A 180 6.88 5.97 14.29
CA LYS A 180 7.98 6.34 15.20
C LYS A 180 9.05 5.26 15.30
N ARG A 181 8.64 4.00 15.44
CA ARG A 181 9.54 2.85 15.55
C ARG A 181 10.48 2.75 14.35
N ASP A 182 9.94 2.90 13.15
CA ASP A 182 10.67 2.80 11.89
C ASP A 182 11.29 4.15 11.50
N GLN A 183 11.15 5.19 12.33
CA GLN A 183 11.78 6.51 12.18
C GLN A 183 11.51 7.17 10.82
N TRP A 184 10.28 7.09 10.31
CA TRP A 184 9.93 7.58 8.99
C TRP A 184 10.25 9.07 8.82
N VAL A 185 9.99 9.89 9.85
CA VAL A 185 10.29 11.34 9.84
C VAL A 185 11.79 11.59 9.70
N ALA A 186 12.63 10.88 10.45
CA ALA A 186 14.09 11.05 10.39
C ALA A 186 14.64 10.57 9.03
N GLN A 187 14.15 9.45 8.51
CA GLN A 187 14.51 8.95 7.19
C GLN A 187 14.11 9.95 6.09
N ALA A 188 12.88 10.50 6.15
CA ALA A 188 12.39 11.49 5.21
C ALA A 188 13.22 12.79 5.23
N LYS A 189 13.61 13.28 6.41
CA LYS A 189 14.51 14.43 6.56
C LYS A 189 15.84 14.22 5.85
N ILE A 190 16.46 13.06 6.02
CA ILE A 190 17.70 12.72 5.32
C ILE A 190 17.50 12.74 3.80
N LEU A 191 16.38 12.19 3.30
CA LEU A 191 16.10 12.14 1.87
C LEU A 191 15.91 13.53 1.23
N ILE A 192 15.42 14.52 2.00
CA ILE A 192 15.31 15.91 1.53
C ILE A 192 16.54 16.76 1.85
N GLY A 193 17.64 16.15 2.35
CA GLY A 193 18.91 16.83 2.64
C GLY A 193 18.93 17.60 3.96
N GLU A 194 18.00 17.33 4.87
CA GLU A 194 18.02 17.88 6.23
C GLU A 194 18.82 16.98 7.18
N ASP A 195 19.44 17.58 8.19
CA ASP A 195 20.16 16.82 9.22
C ASP A 195 19.20 16.06 10.11
N ALA A 196 19.40 14.74 10.22
CA ALA A 196 18.70 13.88 11.16
C ALA A 196 19.57 12.69 11.55
N GLU A 197 19.39 12.20 12.76
CA GLU A 197 20.07 11.01 13.27
C GLU A 197 19.13 9.82 13.24
N LEU A 198 19.65 8.66 12.82
CA LEU A 198 18.93 7.40 12.84
C LEU A 198 19.47 6.51 13.98
N ASP A 199 18.57 5.93 14.75
CA ASP A 199 18.91 4.82 15.64
C ASP A 199 18.93 3.52 14.85
N GLU A 200 20.10 3.17 14.32
CA GLU A 200 20.34 1.94 13.56
C GLU A 200 19.95 0.67 14.32
N LYS A 201 20.02 0.69 15.67
CA LYS A 201 19.65 -0.45 16.49
C LYS A 201 18.13 -0.60 16.55
N ALA A 202 17.40 0.50 16.66
CA ALA A 202 15.96 0.51 16.59
C ALA A 202 15.46 0.09 15.20
N LEU A 203 16.09 0.55 14.12
CA LEU A 203 15.74 0.14 12.76
C LEU A 203 15.94 -1.36 12.51
N LYS A 204 17.05 -1.95 12.98
CA LYS A 204 17.25 -3.40 12.89
C LYS A 204 16.20 -4.20 13.64
N LYS A 205 15.79 -3.70 14.82
CA LYS A 205 14.70 -4.31 15.60
C LYS A 205 13.37 -4.21 14.84
N ALA A 206 13.10 -3.08 14.18
CA ALA A 206 11.92 -2.88 13.37
C ALA A 206 11.87 -3.86 12.19
N GLU A 207 12.97 -4.02 11.45
CA GLU A 207 13.10 -4.99 10.37
C GLU A 207 12.87 -6.44 10.83
N GLU A 208 13.31 -6.79 12.05
CA GLU A 208 13.04 -8.11 12.64
C GLU A 208 11.54 -8.31 12.91
N LEU A 209 10.87 -7.31 13.47
CA LEU A 209 9.42 -7.37 13.71
C LEU A 209 8.61 -7.45 12.42
N ASP A 210 9.04 -6.78 11.35
CA ASP A 210 8.39 -6.86 10.04
C ASP A 210 8.49 -8.27 9.43
N ARG A 211 9.67 -8.90 9.49
CA ARG A 211 9.83 -10.31 9.08
C ARG A 211 8.96 -11.27 9.89
N VAL A 212 8.76 -10.98 11.17
CA VAL A 212 7.84 -11.76 12.02
C VAL A 212 6.40 -11.54 11.56
N ALA A 213 5.98 -10.29 11.31
CA ALA A 213 4.64 -9.97 10.85
C ALA A 213 4.25 -10.65 9.52
N GLU A 214 5.19 -10.75 8.57
CA GLU A 214 4.99 -11.46 7.31
C GLU A 214 4.62 -12.95 7.50
N LYS A 215 5.07 -13.56 8.59
CA LYS A 215 4.77 -14.95 8.92
C LYS A 215 3.37 -15.18 9.52
N ALA A 216 2.65 -14.09 9.82
CA ALA A 216 1.27 -14.18 10.33
C ALA A 216 0.31 -14.87 9.34
N GLU A 217 0.58 -14.80 8.03
CA GLU A 217 -0.21 -15.49 7.00
C GLU A 217 -0.26 -17.03 7.20
N GLY A 218 0.74 -17.60 7.88
CA GLY A 218 0.80 -19.03 8.20
C GLY A 218 0.02 -19.44 9.45
N ILE A 219 -0.58 -18.48 10.19
CA ILE A 219 -1.27 -18.74 11.46
C ILE A 219 -2.78 -18.74 11.23
N ASP A 220 -3.48 -19.76 11.71
CA ASP A 220 -4.93 -19.84 11.60
C ASP A 220 -5.66 -18.95 12.63
N PHE A 221 -5.91 -17.70 12.22
CA PHE A 221 -6.72 -16.77 13.00
C PHE A 221 -8.22 -17.10 13.04
N GLY A 222 -8.70 -18.04 12.24
CA GLY A 222 -10.04 -18.59 12.38
C GLY A 222 -10.22 -19.32 13.71
N ILE A 223 -9.17 -19.98 14.18
CA ILE A 223 -9.11 -20.65 15.49
C ILE A 223 -8.83 -19.65 16.61
N LEU A 224 -7.79 -18.84 16.48
CA LEU A 224 -7.36 -17.88 17.50
C LEU A 224 -8.38 -16.78 17.74
N GLY A 225 -9.07 -16.36 16.70
CA GLY A 225 -9.85 -15.14 16.63
C GLY A 225 -8.99 -13.92 16.34
N VAL A 226 -9.64 -12.84 15.88
CA VAL A 226 -9.01 -11.56 15.61
C VAL A 226 -9.19 -10.64 16.81
N ALA A 227 -8.14 -9.95 17.22
CA ALA A 227 -8.17 -8.95 18.27
C ALA A 227 -7.58 -7.62 17.79
N SER A 228 -7.96 -6.52 18.43
CA SER A 228 -7.42 -5.20 18.15
C SER A 228 -6.21 -4.91 19.04
N ALA A 229 -5.22 -4.23 18.50
CA ALA A 229 -4.09 -3.73 19.28
C ALA A 229 -4.49 -2.73 20.38
N SER A 230 -5.64 -2.03 20.22
CA SER A 230 -6.19 -1.12 21.22
C SER A 230 -6.80 -1.84 22.43
N ASP A 231 -7.14 -3.12 22.29
CA ASP A 231 -7.75 -3.96 23.34
C ASP A 231 -6.78 -5.09 23.76
N ARG A 232 -5.50 -4.79 23.86
CA ARG A 232 -4.46 -5.77 24.18
C ARG A 232 -4.36 -6.04 25.67
N ASP A 233 -4.04 -7.30 26.01
CA ASP A 233 -3.64 -7.71 27.33
C ASP A 233 -2.12 -7.48 27.52
N ASN A 234 -1.65 -7.45 28.77
CA ASN A 234 -0.22 -7.46 29.08
C ASN A 234 0.32 -8.90 29.02
N LEU A 235 0.78 -9.32 27.84
CA LEU A 235 1.22 -10.70 27.62
C LEU A 235 2.47 -11.07 28.45
N GLN A 236 3.19 -10.09 29.01
CA GLN A 236 4.34 -10.34 29.89
C GLN A 236 3.95 -10.99 31.25
N GLU A 237 2.67 -11.07 31.57
CA GLU A 237 2.19 -11.84 32.73
C GLU A 237 2.37 -13.36 32.56
N ILE A 238 2.49 -13.82 31.31
CA ILE A 238 2.85 -15.20 31.00
C ILE A 238 4.36 -15.36 31.17
N LYS A 239 4.76 -16.27 32.06
CA LYS A 239 6.18 -16.58 32.28
C LYS A 239 6.82 -17.09 31.00
N GLY A 240 7.92 -16.47 30.58
CA GLY A 240 8.62 -16.76 29.34
C GLY A 240 8.33 -15.76 28.23
N ILE A 241 7.35 -14.88 28.40
CA ILE A 241 7.09 -13.74 27.51
C ILE A 241 7.70 -12.48 28.13
N GLY A 242 8.82 -12.04 27.58
CA GLY A 242 9.40 -10.75 27.92
C GLY A 242 8.98 -9.68 26.90
N PRO A 243 9.38 -8.40 27.10
CA PRO A 243 8.93 -7.28 26.26
C PRO A 243 9.12 -7.53 24.75
N PHE A 244 10.26 -8.08 24.36
CA PHE A 244 10.56 -8.32 22.93
C PHE A 244 9.76 -9.49 22.32
N ILE A 245 9.45 -10.51 23.14
CA ILE A 245 8.57 -11.61 22.68
C ILE A 245 7.13 -11.12 22.56
N GLU A 246 6.66 -10.28 23.50
CA GLU A 246 5.35 -9.63 23.38
C GLU A 246 5.25 -8.78 22.09
N GLU A 247 6.27 -7.99 21.78
CA GLU A 247 6.30 -7.23 20.53
C GLU A 247 6.21 -8.15 19.28
N LYS A 248 6.90 -9.29 19.29
CA LYS A 248 6.81 -10.29 18.21
C LYS A 248 5.43 -10.93 18.12
N LEU A 249 4.81 -11.28 19.26
CA LEU A 249 3.44 -11.80 19.28
C LEU A 249 2.45 -10.75 18.76
N ASN A 250 2.60 -9.50 19.16
CA ASN A 250 1.81 -8.39 18.66
C ASN A 250 2.01 -8.19 17.16
N ALA A 251 3.23 -8.33 16.66
CA ALA A 251 3.53 -8.27 15.22
C ALA A 251 2.83 -9.39 14.43
N LEU A 252 2.58 -10.55 15.04
CA LEU A 252 1.76 -11.62 14.46
C LEU A 252 0.25 -11.35 14.56
N GLY A 253 -0.21 -10.30 15.26
CA GLY A 253 -1.64 -10.08 15.51
C GLY A 253 -2.18 -10.78 16.76
N ILE A 254 -1.30 -11.27 17.64
CA ILE A 254 -1.66 -11.95 18.90
C ILE A 254 -1.51 -10.92 20.02
N PHE A 255 -2.64 -10.43 20.51
CA PHE A 255 -2.73 -9.35 21.50
C PHE A 255 -3.35 -9.77 22.83
N LYS A 256 -4.06 -10.92 22.87
CA LYS A 256 -4.89 -11.32 24.01
C LYS A 256 -4.52 -12.69 24.56
N PHE A 257 -4.66 -12.85 25.89
CA PHE A 257 -4.56 -14.16 26.52
C PHE A 257 -5.52 -15.16 25.88
N SER A 258 -6.73 -14.74 25.54
CA SER A 258 -7.72 -15.61 24.90
C SER A 258 -7.30 -16.17 23.55
N GLN A 259 -6.44 -15.48 22.79
CA GLN A 259 -5.85 -15.99 21.54
C GLN A 259 -4.80 -17.07 21.85
N ILE A 260 -3.88 -16.79 22.80
CA ILE A 260 -2.86 -17.76 23.22
C ILE A 260 -3.51 -19.03 23.81
N ALA A 261 -4.56 -18.86 24.62
CA ALA A 261 -5.31 -19.97 25.22
C ALA A 261 -5.98 -20.92 24.21
N LYS A 262 -6.23 -20.44 22.98
CA LYS A 262 -6.84 -21.23 21.90
C LYS A 262 -5.83 -21.90 20.97
N MET A 263 -4.52 -21.70 21.16
CA MET A 263 -3.51 -22.33 20.34
C MET A 263 -3.62 -23.86 20.41
N THR A 264 -3.69 -24.51 19.25
CA THR A 264 -3.48 -25.95 19.13
C THR A 264 -1.99 -26.26 19.14
N SER A 265 -1.63 -27.54 19.25
CA SER A 265 -0.21 -27.94 19.21
C SER A 265 0.47 -27.55 17.92
N GLU A 266 -0.24 -27.50 16.81
CA GLU A 266 0.23 -27.07 15.51
C GLU A 266 0.50 -25.57 15.52
N ILE A 267 -0.48 -24.75 15.99
CA ILE A 267 -0.34 -23.29 16.07
C ILE A 267 0.76 -22.88 17.06
N GLU A 268 0.93 -23.61 18.19
CA GLU A 268 2.06 -23.37 19.10
C GLU A 268 3.41 -23.48 18.38
N GLU A 269 3.55 -24.48 17.46
CA GLU A 269 4.79 -24.66 16.69
C GLU A 269 4.93 -23.58 15.62
N GLU A 270 3.85 -23.23 14.90
CA GLU A 270 3.83 -22.15 13.91
C GLU A 270 4.22 -20.81 14.55
N VAL A 271 3.63 -20.47 15.68
CA VAL A 271 3.97 -19.26 16.45
C VAL A 271 5.43 -19.29 16.90
N ASN A 272 5.91 -20.43 17.42
CA ASN A 272 7.30 -20.58 17.87
C ASN A 272 8.29 -20.35 16.71
N VAL A 273 7.99 -20.86 15.53
CA VAL A 273 8.80 -20.63 14.31
C VAL A 273 8.69 -19.17 13.84
N ALA A 274 7.47 -18.62 13.86
CA ALA A 274 7.21 -17.25 13.40
C ALA A 274 7.96 -16.20 14.21
N ILE A 275 7.98 -16.32 15.56
CA ILE A 275 8.70 -15.38 16.43
C ILE A 275 10.23 -15.57 16.42
N GLU A 276 10.76 -16.51 15.62
CA GLU A 276 12.19 -16.78 15.48
C GLU A 276 12.87 -17.02 16.84
N PHE A 277 12.24 -17.82 17.67
CA PHE A 277 12.75 -18.12 19.01
C PHE A 277 13.21 -19.58 19.14
N PHE A 278 13.85 -19.93 20.27
CA PHE A 278 14.34 -21.29 20.49
C PHE A 278 13.21 -22.32 20.29
N PRO A 279 13.45 -23.39 19.52
CA PRO A 279 12.44 -24.40 19.22
C PRO A 279 11.75 -24.95 20.46
N GLY A 280 10.40 -25.09 20.39
CA GLY A 280 9.57 -25.68 21.43
C GLY A 280 9.38 -24.83 22.69
N ARG A 281 9.75 -23.55 22.69
CA ARG A 281 9.64 -22.70 23.88
C ARG A 281 8.20 -22.44 24.29
N VAL A 282 7.28 -22.23 23.34
CA VAL A 282 5.86 -22.02 23.62
C VAL A 282 5.29 -23.18 24.46
N LYS A 283 5.57 -24.42 24.05
CA LYS A 283 5.16 -25.63 24.79
C LYS A 283 5.91 -25.81 26.12
N ARG A 284 7.24 -25.65 26.10
CA ARG A 284 8.08 -25.84 27.25
C ARG A 284 7.70 -24.93 28.43
N ASP A 285 7.41 -23.65 28.11
CA ASP A 285 7.07 -22.64 29.09
C ASP A 285 5.54 -22.62 29.37
N GLU A 286 4.77 -23.60 28.85
CA GLU A 286 3.32 -23.80 29.05
C GLU A 286 2.47 -22.55 28.82
N TRP A 287 2.73 -21.77 27.75
CA TRP A 287 2.05 -20.50 27.49
C TRP A 287 0.52 -20.66 27.39
N VAL A 288 0.04 -21.68 26.69
CA VAL A 288 -1.41 -21.96 26.53
C VAL A 288 -2.08 -22.19 27.87
N LYS A 289 -1.46 -22.97 28.79
CA LYS A 289 -1.99 -23.22 30.10
C LYS A 289 -2.05 -21.95 30.95
N GLN A 290 -0.98 -21.17 30.98
CA GLN A 290 -0.93 -19.89 31.69
C GLN A 290 -1.96 -18.90 31.16
N ALA A 291 -2.07 -18.77 29.79
CA ALA A 291 -3.04 -17.90 29.15
C ALA A 291 -4.49 -18.32 29.47
N THR A 292 -4.77 -19.62 29.56
CA THR A 292 -6.10 -20.13 29.93
C THR A 292 -6.50 -19.74 31.37
N GLU A 293 -5.55 -19.59 32.25
CA GLU A 293 -5.78 -19.12 33.60
C GLU A 293 -5.99 -17.60 33.67
N LEU A 294 -5.27 -16.84 32.86
CA LEU A 294 -5.34 -15.37 32.78
C LEU A 294 -6.53 -14.85 31.99
N ALA A 295 -7.06 -15.63 31.05
CA ALA A 295 -8.21 -15.26 30.21
C ALA A 295 -9.57 -15.40 30.93
N LYS A 296 -9.61 -15.84 32.19
CA LYS A 296 -10.84 -15.98 33.03
C LYS A 296 -11.26 -14.66 33.61
#